data_eee35019aa8b6090ec51cd8bcb529af8
#
_entry.id   eee35019aa8b6090ec51cd8bcb529af8
#
_cell.length_a   1.000
_cell.length_b   1.000
_cell.length_c   1.000
_cell.angle_alpha   90.00
_cell.angle_beta   90.00
_cell.angle_gamma   90.00
#
_symmetry.space_group_name_H-M   'P 1'
#
loop_
_entity.id
_entity.type
_entity.pdbx_description
1 polymer ?
#
loop_
_entity_poly.entity_id
_entity_poly.type
_entity_poly.pdbx_seq_one_letter_code
_entity_poly.pdbx_strand_id
1 'polypeptide(L)'
;DELQKIIWSRIPHFFRSPFYVYQYATSFASSAKLYENLKTNPESREKYLTLLKSGGNNHPMEQLKLAGVDLTTKESFDSVAKEFDRLLDVLEEELKKINLI
;
A
#
# COMPACT_ATOMS: atom_id res chain seq x y z
N ASP A 1 -24.63 12.65 -3.94
CA ASP A 1 -24.11 13.99 -4.16
C ASP A 1 -23.46 14.05 -5.55
N GLU A 2 -23.96 14.95 -6.44
CA GLU A 2 -23.48 15.09 -7.81
C GLU A 2 -21.99 15.46 -7.86
N LEU A 3 -21.50 16.21 -6.87
CA LEU A 3 -20.08 16.58 -6.79
C LEU A 3 -19.17 15.38 -6.54
N GLN A 4 -19.63 14.35 -5.86
CA GLN A 4 -18.83 13.14 -5.63
C GLN A 4 -18.58 12.35 -6.90
N LYS A 5 -19.51 12.39 -7.87
CA LYS A 5 -19.36 11.70 -9.16
C LYS A 5 -18.21 12.25 -10.00
N ILE A 6 -17.84 13.51 -9.78
CA ILE A 6 -16.79 14.19 -10.55
C ILE A 6 -15.52 14.48 -9.74
N ILE A 7 -15.42 13.98 -8.51
CA ILE A 7 -14.27 14.24 -7.62
C ILE A 7 -12.93 13.83 -8.23
N TRP A 8 -12.93 12.79 -9.07
CA TRP A 8 -11.77 12.32 -9.81
C TRP A 8 -11.15 13.40 -10.70
N SER A 9 -11.95 14.34 -11.22
CA SER A 9 -11.49 15.43 -12.08
C SER A 9 -10.59 16.45 -11.35
N ARG A 10 -10.54 16.40 -10.02
CA ARG A 10 -9.63 17.22 -9.20
C ARG A 10 -8.19 16.71 -9.21
N ILE A 11 -7.96 15.51 -9.72
CA ILE A 11 -6.63 14.90 -9.77
C ILE A 11 -5.93 15.31 -11.06
N PRO A 12 -4.97 16.26 -11.03
CA PRO A 12 -4.36 16.79 -12.24
C PRO A 12 -3.55 15.76 -13.02
N HIS A 13 -3.09 14.71 -12.36
CA HIS A 13 -2.30 13.63 -12.98
C HIS A 13 -3.08 12.87 -14.07
N PHE A 14 -4.40 12.77 -13.96
CA PHE A 14 -5.21 12.16 -15.02
C PHE A 14 -5.13 12.91 -16.35
N PHE A 15 -4.84 14.21 -16.30
CA PHE A 15 -4.82 15.08 -17.49
C PHE A 15 -3.39 15.42 -17.95
N ARG A 16 -2.44 15.51 -17.01
CA ARG A 16 -1.08 16.02 -17.27
C ARG A 16 -0.02 14.94 -17.34
N SER A 17 -0.26 13.77 -16.73
CA SER A 17 0.73 12.71 -16.59
C SER A 17 0.11 11.34 -16.90
N PRO A 18 -0.08 11.02 -18.21
CA PRO A 18 -0.62 9.72 -18.62
C PRO A 18 0.17 8.57 -17.99
N PHE A 19 -0.53 7.52 -17.60
CA PHE A 19 0.06 6.32 -16.98
C PHE A 19 0.81 6.55 -15.66
N TYR A 20 0.57 7.67 -14.98
CA TYR A 20 1.24 7.96 -13.70
C TYR A 20 0.47 7.44 -12.48
N VAL A 21 -0.86 7.56 -12.50
CA VAL A 21 -1.69 7.39 -11.29
C VAL A 21 -1.63 5.97 -10.71
N TYR A 22 -1.41 4.94 -11.53
CA TYR A 22 -1.28 3.55 -11.06
C TYR A 22 -0.12 3.37 -10.06
N GLN A 23 0.89 4.23 -10.10
CA GLN A 23 2.05 4.15 -9.20
C GLN A 23 1.67 4.32 -7.72
N TYR A 24 0.58 5.03 -7.45
CA TYR A 24 0.06 5.14 -6.08
C TYR A 24 -0.46 3.79 -5.57
N ALA A 25 -1.17 3.05 -6.41
CA ALA A 25 -1.68 1.73 -6.05
C ALA A 25 -0.54 0.72 -5.81
N THR A 26 0.47 0.69 -6.67
CA THR A 26 1.63 -0.20 -6.53
C THR A 26 2.49 0.16 -5.32
N SER A 27 2.69 1.46 -5.07
CA SER A 27 3.42 1.95 -3.90
C SER A 27 2.68 1.60 -2.60
N PHE A 28 1.37 1.79 -2.58
CA PHE A 28 0.54 1.43 -1.42
C PHE A 28 0.55 -0.08 -1.15
N ALA A 29 0.43 -0.91 -2.20
CA ALA A 29 0.51 -2.37 -2.09
C ALA A 29 1.89 -2.83 -1.58
N SER A 30 2.97 -2.22 -2.06
CA SER A 30 4.33 -2.48 -1.56
C SER A 30 4.46 -2.13 -0.08
N SER A 31 3.93 -0.98 0.33
CA SER A 31 3.93 -0.53 1.72
C SER A 31 3.17 -1.50 2.64
N ALA A 32 1.98 -1.95 2.22
CA ALA A 32 1.19 -2.92 2.98
C ALA A 32 1.92 -4.25 3.17
N LYS A 33 2.57 -4.75 2.10
CA LYS A 33 3.35 -6.00 2.16
C LYS A 33 4.61 -5.86 3.02
N LEU A 34 5.32 -4.75 2.91
CA LEU A 34 6.47 -4.47 3.79
C LEU A 34 6.04 -4.43 5.26
N TYR A 35 4.93 -3.80 5.56
CA TYR A 35 4.39 -3.72 6.92
C TYR A 35 3.97 -5.11 7.45
N GLU A 36 3.28 -5.93 6.65
CA GLU A 36 2.95 -7.32 6.98
C GLU A 36 4.23 -8.11 7.30
N ASN A 37 5.24 -8.02 6.45
CA ASN A 37 6.52 -8.69 6.62
C ASN A 37 7.23 -8.25 7.91
N LEU A 38 7.23 -6.96 8.24
CA LEU A 38 7.83 -6.43 9.46
C LEU A 38 7.16 -6.97 10.73
N LYS A 39 5.85 -7.24 10.68
CA LYS A 39 5.10 -7.82 11.81
C LYS A 39 5.36 -9.32 11.99
N THR A 40 5.55 -10.03 10.90
CA THR A 40 5.53 -11.50 10.90
C THR A 40 6.91 -12.13 10.84
N ASN A 41 7.91 -11.42 10.33
CA ASN A 41 9.25 -11.95 10.13
C ASN A 41 10.33 -11.01 10.71
N PRO A 42 11.06 -11.44 11.75
CA PRO A 42 12.11 -10.62 12.37
C PRO A 42 13.23 -10.17 11.42
N GLU A 43 13.56 -10.98 10.40
CA GLU A 43 14.60 -10.64 9.42
C GLU A 43 14.17 -9.53 8.46
N SER A 44 12.88 -9.27 8.34
CA SER A 44 12.35 -8.25 7.43
C SER A 44 12.78 -6.84 7.80
N ARG A 45 13.10 -6.59 9.06
CA ARG A 45 13.60 -5.29 9.52
C ARG A 45 14.93 -4.93 8.83
N GLU A 46 15.88 -5.84 8.78
CA GLU A 46 17.17 -5.59 8.15
C GLU A 46 17.04 -5.42 6.64
N LYS A 47 16.18 -6.20 6.00
CA LYS A 47 15.86 -6.05 4.57
C LYS A 47 15.24 -4.68 4.27
N TYR A 48 14.32 -4.24 5.12
CA TYR A 48 13.69 -2.92 5.00
C TYR A 48 14.70 -1.78 5.19
N LEU A 49 15.55 -1.86 6.21
CA LEU A 49 16.61 -0.87 6.42
C LEU A 49 17.61 -0.84 5.27
N THR A 50 17.92 -1.99 4.68
CA THR A 50 18.77 -2.09 3.49
C THR A 50 18.12 -1.41 2.29
N LEU A 51 16.80 -1.61 2.08
CA LEU A 51 16.03 -0.91 1.05
C LEU A 51 16.14 0.61 1.22
N LEU A 52 15.93 1.12 2.44
CA LEU A 52 16.00 2.57 2.70
C LEU A 52 17.40 3.15 2.46
N LYS A 53 18.45 2.38 2.77
CA LYS A 53 19.85 2.80 2.59
C LYS A 53 20.33 2.69 1.14
N SER A 54 19.68 1.88 0.32
CA SER A 54 20.12 1.60 -1.05
C SER A 54 20.00 2.80 -2.00
N GLY A 55 19.13 3.76 -1.68
CA GLY A 55 18.88 4.90 -2.57
C GLY A 55 18.40 4.45 -3.95
N GLY A 56 18.84 5.12 -4.99
CA GLY A 56 18.50 4.81 -6.39
C GLY A 56 19.55 3.99 -7.13
N ASN A 57 20.23 3.07 -6.48
CA ASN A 57 21.37 2.34 -7.05
C ASN A 57 20.99 1.13 -7.93
N ASN A 58 19.71 0.75 -7.98
CA ASN A 58 19.22 -0.38 -8.76
C ASN A 58 17.80 -0.12 -9.26
N HIS A 59 17.30 -1.02 -10.12
CA HIS A 59 15.93 -0.95 -10.61
C HIS A 59 14.92 -1.11 -9.45
N PRO A 60 13.87 -0.28 -9.36
CA PRO A 60 12.93 -0.29 -8.23
C PRO A 60 12.32 -1.66 -7.93
N MET A 61 11.97 -2.44 -8.96
CA MET A 61 11.41 -3.79 -8.79
C MET A 61 12.40 -4.74 -8.12
N GLU A 62 13.68 -4.66 -8.46
CA GLU A 62 14.72 -5.49 -7.86
C GLU A 62 14.98 -5.09 -6.40
N GLN A 63 14.96 -3.79 -6.11
CA GLN A 63 15.09 -3.31 -4.74
C GLN A 63 13.94 -3.79 -3.86
N LEU A 64 12.71 -3.75 -4.37
CA LEU A 64 11.54 -4.26 -3.65
C LEU A 64 11.62 -5.77 -3.42
N LYS A 65 12.06 -6.55 -4.41
CA LYS A 65 12.28 -8.01 -4.27
C LYS A 65 13.29 -8.33 -3.17
N LEU A 66 14.39 -7.60 -3.10
CA LEU A 66 15.39 -7.76 -2.04
C LEU A 66 14.80 -7.46 -0.65
N ALA A 67 13.83 -6.55 -0.57
CA ALA A 67 13.09 -6.24 0.64
C ALA A 67 11.94 -7.24 0.94
N GLY A 68 11.73 -8.24 0.08
CA GLY A 68 10.70 -9.25 0.25
C GLY A 68 9.33 -8.87 -0.33
N VAL A 69 9.31 -7.96 -1.31
CA VAL A 69 8.08 -7.54 -2.00
C VAL A 69 8.23 -7.79 -3.50
N ASP A 70 7.41 -8.66 -4.05
CA ASP A 70 7.34 -8.93 -5.49
C ASP A 70 6.00 -8.44 -6.07
N LEU A 71 6.06 -7.32 -6.80
CA LEU A 71 4.88 -6.75 -7.47
C LEU A 71 4.44 -7.52 -8.72
N THR A 72 5.16 -8.55 -9.14
CA THR A 72 4.73 -9.44 -10.22
C THR A 72 3.74 -10.50 -9.74
N THR A 73 3.57 -10.64 -8.43
CA THR A 73 2.62 -11.54 -7.79
C THR A 73 1.44 -10.76 -7.20
N LYS A 74 0.36 -11.45 -6.87
CA LYS A 74 -0.80 -10.84 -6.22
C LYS A 74 -0.61 -10.58 -4.72
N GLU A 75 0.43 -11.12 -4.09
CA GLU A 75 0.62 -11.10 -2.63
C GLU A 75 0.59 -9.70 -2.03
N SER A 76 1.20 -8.72 -2.71
CA SER A 76 1.21 -7.34 -2.24
C SER A 76 -0.19 -6.72 -2.22
N PHE A 77 -1.03 -7.05 -3.19
CA PHE A 77 -2.42 -6.58 -3.27
C PHE A 77 -3.31 -7.33 -2.28
N ASP A 78 -3.08 -8.64 -2.10
CA ASP A 78 -3.76 -9.44 -1.06
C ASP A 78 -3.47 -8.88 0.35
N SER A 79 -2.27 -8.36 0.59
CA SER A 79 -1.91 -7.71 1.87
C SER A 79 -2.71 -6.43 2.11
N VAL A 80 -3.01 -5.66 1.06
CA VAL A 80 -3.90 -4.48 1.15
C VAL A 80 -5.31 -4.91 1.53
N ALA A 81 -5.85 -5.92 0.84
CA ALA A 81 -7.20 -6.41 1.11
C ALA A 81 -7.35 -6.90 2.56
N LYS A 82 -6.41 -7.71 3.03
CA LYS A 82 -6.40 -8.21 4.41
C LYS A 82 -6.33 -7.08 5.45
N GLU A 83 -5.48 -6.08 5.22
CA GLU A 83 -5.38 -4.96 6.15
C GLU A 83 -6.63 -4.08 6.12
N PHE A 84 -7.26 -3.93 4.96
CA PHE A 84 -8.53 -3.24 4.82
C PHE A 84 -9.65 -3.95 5.59
N ASP A 85 -9.81 -5.26 5.43
CA ASP A 85 -10.78 -6.06 6.18
C ASP A 85 -10.55 -5.94 7.69
N ARG A 86 -9.30 -6.08 8.14
CA ARG A 86 -8.95 -5.90 9.55
C ARG A 86 -9.31 -4.52 10.10
N LEU A 87 -9.11 -3.47 9.31
CA LEU A 87 -9.46 -2.11 9.72
C LEU A 87 -10.97 -1.87 9.76
N LEU A 88 -11.73 -2.53 8.87
CA LEU A 88 -13.19 -2.50 8.92
C LEU A 88 -13.72 -3.16 10.20
N ASP A 89 -13.18 -4.31 10.59
CA ASP A 89 -13.54 -4.99 11.84
C ASP A 89 -13.28 -4.08 13.05
N VAL A 90 -12.10 -3.46 13.11
CA VAL A 90 -11.75 -2.51 14.16
C VAL A 90 -12.70 -1.31 14.18
N LEU A 91 -13.00 -0.76 13.02
CA LEU A 91 -13.94 0.37 12.90
C LEU A 91 -15.33 -0.01 13.40
N GLU A 92 -15.83 -1.18 13.02
CA GLU A 92 -17.13 -1.68 13.47
C GLU A 92 -17.16 -1.84 15.00
N GLU A 93 -16.11 -2.42 15.59
CA GLU A 93 -16.00 -2.53 17.05
C GLU A 93 -16.01 -1.17 17.75
N GLU A 94 -15.28 -0.19 17.24
CA GLU A 94 -15.24 1.15 17.82
C GLU A 94 -16.58 1.89 17.68
N LEU A 95 -17.25 1.74 16.54
CA LEU A 95 -18.57 2.34 16.33
C LEU A 95 -19.64 1.74 17.26
N LYS A 96 -19.58 0.42 17.55
CA LYS A 96 -20.44 -0.23 18.56
C LYS A 96 -20.20 0.33 19.95
N LYS A 97 -18.94 0.58 20.34
CA LYS A 97 -18.61 1.15 21.67
C LYS A 97 -19.21 2.53 21.91
N ILE A 98 -19.38 3.32 20.87
CA ILE A 98 -19.96 4.67 20.95
C ILE A 98 -21.43 4.72 20.51
N ASN A 99 -22.09 3.57 20.37
CA ASN A 99 -23.50 3.42 19.99
C ASN A 99 -23.88 4.13 18.68
N LEU A 100 -23.01 4.11 17.67
CA LEU A 100 -23.31 4.63 16.33
C LEU A 100 -23.83 3.56 15.37
N ILE A 101 -23.66 2.28 15.67
CA ILE A 101 -24.24 1.13 14.98
C ILE A 101 -24.62 0.04 15.99
#